data_2e82458c300748161063487e85b3056c
#
_entry.id   2e82458c300748161063487e85b3056c
#
_cell.length_a   1.000
_cell.length_b   1.000
_cell.length_c   1.000
_cell.angle_alpha   90.00
_cell.angle_beta   90.00
_cell.angle_gamma   90.00
#
_symmetry.space_group_name_H-M   'P 1'
#
loop_
_entity.id
_entity.type
_entity.pdbx_description
1 polymer ?
#
loop_
_entity_poly.entity_id
_entity_poly.type
_entity_poly.pdbx_seq_one_letter_code
_entity_poly.pdbx_strand_id
1 'polypeptide(L)'
;KRKTPINKLVSTGDDCGKLLLDKICSLHKNKSIPKELYEKTKKDMIERIEKSCRKKADNANCKNEFTRKKYFDKLYNSSIKDINQKINKKLSRMCDNNILMIAHNAGYDYRFLQKYLYNIKQITKGNGLMNATADYYYNDIKYTIEFKDSLKLIPMRLSQFGKCFNLKQEKEVMPYGLYTAESIKNGFIKMEKAKVYLKNNYNQFYKNCKKLDIITNIDGYDCFDCMKYCEYYCMLDCMVLKNGYSTYRNWILEALDLDIDCCWTTASLADKYLHSKGCYEGVYQLSG
;
A
#
# COMPACT_ATOMS: atom_id res chain seq x y z
N LYS A 1 -19.61 11.30 11.29
CA LYS A 1 -18.78 10.27 10.61
C LYS A 1 -18.69 10.67 9.13
N ARG A 2 -17.54 11.20 8.68
CA ARG A 2 -17.30 11.45 7.25
C ARG A 2 -17.17 10.09 6.56
N LYS A 3 -18.10 9.77 5.65
CA LYS A 3 -17.96 8.63 4.76
C LYS A 3 -16.73 8.90 3.87
N THR A 4 -15.65 8.18 4.10
CA THR A 4 -14.50 8.21 3.17
C THR A 4 -14.98 7.67 1.83
N PRO A 5 -14.77 8.38 0.72
CA PRO A 5 -15.18 7.89 -0.59
C PRO A 5 -14.47 6.57 -0.87
N ILE A 6 -15.23 5.57 -1.32
CA ILE A 6 -14.67 4.29 -1.75
C ILE A 6 -14.18 4.50 -3.18
N ASN A 7 -12.89 4.71 -3.35
CA ASN A 7 -12.28 4.68 -4.67
C ASN A 7 -12.04 3.23 -5.06
N LYS A 8 -12.71 2.80 -6.11
CA LYS A 8 -12.50 1.48 -6.73
C LYS A 8 -11.47 1.64 -7.83
N LEU A 9 -10.43 0.82 -7.77
CA LEU A 9 -9.38 0.78 -8.77
C LEU A 9 -9.13 -0.66 -9.20
N VAL A 10 -9.15 -0.89 -10.48
CA VAL A 10 -8.71 -2.13 -11.12
C VAL A 10 -7.69 -1.78 -12.18
N SER A 11 -6.58 -2.50 -12.20
CA SER A 11 -5.56 -2.40 -13.24
C SER A 11 -5.22 -3.80 -13.76
N THR A 12 -4.98 -3.91 -15.04
CA THR A 12 -4.67 -5.15 -15.75
C THR A 12 -3.42 -4.96 -16.61
N GLY A 13 -2.80 -6.06 -17.04
CA GLY A 13 -1.60 -6.05 -17.87
C GLY A 13 -0.31 -6.25 -17.07
N ASP A 14 0.82 -6.26 -17.79
CA ASP A 14 2.14 -6.62 -17.23
C ASP A 14 2.62 -5.64 -16.15
N ASP A 15 2.26 -4.36 -16.26
CA ASP A 15 2.60 -3.30 -15.32
C ASP A 15 1.48 -2.96 -14.34
N CYS A 16 0.49 -3.85 -14.17
CA CYS A 16 -0.67 -3.60 -13.30
C CYS A 16 -0.28 -3.22 -11.87
N GLY A 17 0.78 -3.79 -11.32
CA GLY A 17 1.30 -3.45 -10.00
C GLY A 17 1.83 -2.01 -9.93
N LYS A 18 2.55 -1.54 -10.95
CA LYS A 18 3.02 -0.15 -11.04
C LYS A 18 1.85 0.82 -11.16
N LEU A 19 0.91 0.54 -12.05
CA LEU A 19 -0.30 1.36 -12.22
C LEU A 19 -1.12 1.45 -10.94
N LEU A 20 -1.20 0.36 -10.17
CA LEU A 20 -1.85 0.35 -8.86
C LEU A 20 -1.13 1.29 -7.88
N LEU A 21 0.20 1.18 -7.75
CA LEU A 21 1.00 2.03 -6.85
C LEU A 21 0.92 3.51 -7.25
N ASP A 22 1.04 3.82 -8.55
CA ASP A 22 0.90 5.19 -9.07
C ASP A 22 -0.46 5.78 -8.70
N LYS A 23 -1.52 5.00 -8.89
CA LYS A 23 -2.87 5.46 -8.58
C LYS A 23 -3.10 5.62 -7.08
N ILE A 24 -2.61 4.71 -6.26
CA ILE A 24 -2.69 4.84 -4.80
C ILE A 24 -1.98 6.13 -4.37
N CYS A 25 -0.77 6.38 -4.85
CA CYS A 25 -0.04 7.62 -4.57
C CYS A 25 -0.79 8.87 -5.06
N SER A 26 -1.41 8.82 -6.25
CA SER A 26 -2.20 9.94 -6.78
C SER A 26 -3.46 10.25 -5.97
N LEU A 27 -4.05 9.21 -5.35
CA LEU A 27 -5.27 9.33 -4.52
C LEU A 27 -4.94 9.64 -3.06
N HIS A 28 -3.72 9.32 -2.62
CA HIS A 28 -3.25 9.71 -1.31
C HIS A 28 -3.35 11.24 -1.28
N LYS A 29 -4.24 11.76 -0.46
CA LYS A 29 -4.40 13.20 -0.27
C LYS A 29 -3.08 13.72 0.28
N ASN A 30 -2.15 13.94 -0.63
CA ASN A 30 -1.04 14.81 -0.36
C ASN A 30 -1.66 16.06 0.25
N LYS A 31 -1.30 16.36 1.45
CA LYS A 31 -1.08 17.75 1.76
C LYS A 31 0.01 18.13 0.76
N SER A 32 -0.41 18.44 -0.46
CA SER A 32 0.47 18.93 -1.51
C SER A 32 1.30 19.99 -0.80
N ILE A 33 2.61 19.80 -0.83
CA ILE A 33 3.51 20.80 -0.26
C ILE A 33 3.05 22.09 -0.89
N PRO A 34 2.50 23.06 -0.14
CA PRO A 34 2.01 24.28 -0.73
C PRO A 34 3.17 24.86 -1.52
N LYS A 35 2.95 25.24 -2.77
CA LYS A 35 3.98 25.81 -3.64
C LYS A 35 4.76 26.89 -2.91
N GLU A 36 4.07 27.69 -2.10
CA GLU A 36 4.64 28.70 -1.24
C GLU A 36 5.61 28.13 -0.19
N LEU A 37 5.27 27.00 0.44
CA LEU A 37 6.16 26.34 1.41
C LEU A 37 7.41 25.77 0.73
N TYR A 38 7.24 25.22 -0.49
CA TYR A 38 8.37 24.74 -1.28
C TYR A 38 9.32 25.86 -1.64
N GLU A 39 8.82 26.97 -2.20
CA GLU A 39 9.62 28.13 -2.58
C GLU A 39 10.27 28.81 -1.37
N LYS A 40 9.56 28.95 -0.27
CA LYS A 40 10.11 29.45 1.00
C LYS A 40 11.26 28.55 1.49
N THR A 41 11.04 27.24 1.53
CA THR A 41 12.08 26.29 1.98
C THR A 41 13.30 26.31 1.06
N LYS A 42 13.07 26.45 -0.25
CA LYS A 42 14.13 26.57 -1.25
C LYS A 42 14.97 27.83 -0.99
N LYS A 43 14.32 28.98 -0.80
CA LYS A 43 14.98 30.25 -0.50
C LYS A 43 15.83 30.15 0.77
N ASP A 44 15.23 29.65 1.87
CA ASP A 44 15.94 29.48 3.15
C ASP A 44 17.15 28.54 3.04
N MET A 45 17.03 27.46 2.25
CA MET A 45 18.14 26.54 2.04
C MET A 45 19.26 27.15 1.21
N ILE A 46 18.93 27.91 0.14
CA ILE A 46 19.90 28.60 -0.68
C ILE A 46 20.68 29.61 0.16
N GLU A 47 20.00 30.44 0.94
CA GLU A 47 20.63 31.43 1.83
C GLU A 47 21.59 30.77 2.83
N ARG A 48 21.19 29.65 3.42
CA ARG A 48 22.06 28.90 4.35
C ARG A 48 23.29 28.31 3.66
N ILE A 49 23.14 27.77 2.45
CA ILE A 49 24.23 27.23 1.67
C ILE A 49 25.20 28.37 1.31
N GLU A 50 24.69 29.48 0.82
CA GLU A 50 25.47 30.65 0.46
C GLU A 50 26.28 31.19 1.65
N LYS A 51 25.62 31.40 2.81
CA LYS A 51 26.28 31.83 4.04
C LYS A 51 27.37 30.86 4.50
N SER A 52 27.11 29.56 4.40
CA SER A 52 28.09 28.52 4.75
C SER A 52 29.27 28.50 3.79
N CYS A 53 29.03 28.67 2.48
CA CYS A 53 30.08 28.69 1.47
C CYS A 53 30.95 29.96 1.58
N ARG A 54 30.32 31.13 1.87
CA ARG A 54 31.06 32.37 2.16
C ARG A 54 31.97 32.19 3.36
N LYS A 55 31.45 31.73 4.49
CA LYS A 55 32.27 31.48 5.69
C LYS A 55 33.43 30.53 5.44
N LYS A 56 33.24 29.48 4.63
CA LYS A 56 34.32 28.57 4.27
C LYS A 56 35.35 29.21 3.33
N ALA A 57 34.91 30.04 2.39
CA ALA A 57 35.77 30.76 1.49
C ALA A 57 36.60 31.83 2.20
N ASP A 58 36.02 32.51 3.19
CA ASP A 58 36.70 33.52 4.01
C ASP A 58 37.77 32.90 4.94
N ASN A 59 37.48 31.71 5.47
CA ASN A 59 38.41 30.96 6.32
C ASN A 59 39.47 30.17 5.52
N ALA A 60 39.35 30.14 4.19
CA ALA A 60 40.33 29.46 3.35
C ALA A 60 41.56 30.38 3.11
N ASN A 61 42.77 29.78 3.18
CA ASN A 61 44.01 30.52 2.94
C ASN A 61 44.16 30.85 1.42
N CYS A 62 43.27 31.69 0.90
CA CYS A 62 43.27 32.11 -0.50
C CYS A 62 44.23 33.30 -0.69
N LYS A 63 45.13 33.20 -1.65
CA LYS A 63 46.18 34.21 -1.92
C LYS A 63 45.65 35.59 -2.38
N ASN A 64 44.45 35.63 -2.98
CA ASN A 64 43.81 36.87 -3.44
C ASN A 64 42.28 36.67 -3.56
N GLU A 65 41.55 37.77 -3.81
CA GLU A 65 40.10 37.80 -3.94
C GLU A 65 39.58 36.94 -5.11
N PHE A 66 40.31 36.88 -6.21
CA PHE A 66 39.93 36.07 -7.37
C PHE A 66 39.93 34.56 -7.04
N THR A 67 40.96 34.07 -6.35
CA THR A 67 41.04 32.68 -5.93
C THR A 67 39.98 32.34 -4.87
N ARG A 68 39.63 33.30 -3.98
CA ARG A 68 38.54 33.16 -2.99
C ARG A 68 37.21 33.03 -3.70
N LYS A 69 36.93 33.87 -4.70
CA LYS A 69 35.68 33.82 -5.48
C LYS A 69 35.56 32.48 -6.23
N LYS A 70 36.62 32.03 -6.90
CA LYS A 70 36.63 30.73 -7.60
C LYS A 70 36.40 29.55 -6.65
N TYR A 71 36.93 29.61 -5.44
CA TYR A 71 36.70 28.59 -4.41
C TYR A 71 35.28 28.62 -3.90
N PHE A 72 34.72 29.82 -3.67
CA PHE A 72 33.30 29.97 -3.31
C PHE A 72 32.37 29.39 -4.39
N ASP A 73 32.58 29.75 -5.67
CA ASP A 73 31.76 29.28 -6.79
C ASP A 73 31.78 27.73 -6.90
N LYS A 74 32.94 27.12 -6.70
CA LYS A 74 33.10 25.67 -6.68
C LYS A 74 32.28 25.02 -5.55
N LEU A 75 32.37 25.56 -4.34
CA LEU A 75 31.62 25.06 -3.16
C LEU A 75 30.13 25.25 -3.35
N TYR A 76 29.71 26.41 -3.83
CA TYR A 76 28.31 26.77 -4.04
C TYR A 76 27.67 25.88 -5.09
N ASN A 77 28.25 25.74 -6.27
CA ASN A 77 27.73 24.89 -7.34
C ASN A 77 27.64 23.43 -6.94
N SER A 78 28.63 22.90 -6.22
CA SER A 78 28.59 21.54 -5.66
C SER A 78 27.46 21.37 -4.65
N SER A 79 27.21 22.38 -3.80
CA SER A 79 26.19 22.32 -2.74
C SER A 79 24.76 22.47 -3.27
N ILE A 80 24.60 23.21 -4.38
CA ILE A 80 23.29 23.43 -5.03
C ILE A 80 22.89 22.29 -5.95
N LYS A 81 23.85 21.53 -6.49
CA LYS A 81 23.60 20.50 -7.51
C LYS A 81 22.38 19.62 -7.23
N ASP A 82 22.13 19.27 -5.96
CA ASP A 82 21.01 18.39 -5.56
C ASP A 82 20.00 19.10 -4.65
N ILE A 83 19.86 20.41 -4.78
CA ILE A 83 19.04 21.19 -3.85
C ILE A 83 17.57 20.77 -3.87
N ASN A 84 17.00 20.50 -5.06
CA ASN A 84 15.62 20.07 -5.20
C ASN A 84 15.39 18.72 -4.50
N GLN A 85 16.35 17.80 -4.62
CA GLN A 85 16.29 16.50 -3.94
C GLN A 85 16.38 16.66 -2.41
N LYS A 86 17.23 17.57 -1.92
CA LYS A 86 17.34 17.89 -0.49
C LYS A 86 16.08 18.55 0.05
N ILE A 87 15.46 19.43 -0.72
CA ILE A 87 14.18 20.09 -0.37
C ILE A 87 13.08 19.04 -0.31
N ASN A 88 12.94 18.21 -1.35
CA ASN A 88 11.94 17.14 -1.38
C ASN A 88 12.11 16.18 -0.19
N LYS A 89 13.35 15.80 0.13
CA LYS A 89 13.66 14.96 1.30
C LYS A 89 13.30 15.63 2.63
N LYS A 90 13.49 16.94 2.75
CA LYS A 90 13.12 17.70 3.96
C LYS A 90 11.61 17.84 4.07
N LEU A 91 10.94 18.18 2.98
CA LEU A 91 9.48 18.40 2.95
C LEU A 91 8.70 17.09 3.03
N SER A 92 9.21 15.99 2.47
CA SER A 92 8.62 14.66 2.62
C SER A 92 8.58 14.18 4.08
N ARG A 93 9.49 14.67 4.93
CA ARG A 93 9.44 14.41 6.38
C ARG A 93 8.36 15.23 7.11
N MET A 94 7.90 16.32 6.50
CA MET A 94 6.84 17.18 7.03
C MET A 94 5.45 16.82 6.49
N CYS A 95 5.41 16.08 5.39
CA CYS A 95 4.19 15.54 4.80
C CYS A 95 4.09 14.07 5.19
N ASP A 96 2.92 13.67 5.68
CA ASP A 96 2.63 12.26 5.96
C ASP A 96 2.39 11.54 4.63
N ASN A 97 3.47 11.08 4.00
CA ASN A 97 3.45 10.29 2.77
C ASN A 97 3.49 8.79 3.09
N ASN A 98 3.04 8.41 4.27
CA ASN A 98 2.94 7.02 4.68
C ASN A 98 1.62 6.42 4.17
N ILE A 99 1.72 5.30 3.50
CA ILE A 99 0.57 4.56 2.97
C ILE A 99 0.56 3.19 3.63
N LEU A 100 -0.51 2.87 4.34
CA LEU A 100 -0.73 1.54 4.89
C LEU A 100 -1.54 0.70 3.88
N MET A 101 -0.94 -0.35 3.36
CA MET A 101 -1.58 -1.35 2.51
C MET A 101 -1.88 -2.60 3.33
N ILE A 102 -3.15 -2.97 3.38
CA ILE A 102 -3.61 -4.14 4.11
C ILE A 102 -4.12 -5.17 3.11
N ALA A 103 -3.55 -6.37 3.16
CA ALA A 103 -4.02 -7.51 2.40
C ALA A 103 -4.28 -8.70 3.35
N HIS A 104 -4.97 -9.72 2.87
CA HIS A 104 -5.23 -10.93 3.63
C HIS A 104 -4.44 -12.10 3.04
N ASN A 105 -3.47 -12.61 3.79
CA ASN A 105 -2.37 -13.44 3.28
C ASN A 105 -1.44 -12.62 2.36
N ALA A 106 -1.04 -11.46 2.85
CA ALA A 106 -0.36 -10.39 2.13
C ALA A 106 0.93 -10.83 1.39
N GLY A 107 1.56 -11.92 1.81
CA GLY A 107 2.76 -12.44 1.17
C GLY A 107 2.56 -12.79 -0.30
N TYR A 108 1.34 -13.15 -0.71
CA TYR A 108 1.01 -13.41 -2.12
C TYR A 108 0.96 -12.09 -2.91
N ASP A 109 0.15 -11.14 -2.45
CA ASP A 109 -0.06 -9.86 -3.15
C ASP A 109 1.22 -9.02 -3.20
N TYR A 110 1.98 -9.01 -2.11
CA TYR A 110 3.24 -8.28 -1.99
C TYR A 110 4.27 -8.66 -3.07
N ARG A 111 4.35 -9.95 -3.45
CA ARG A 111 5.31 -10.43 -4.47
C ARG A 111 5.15 -9.73 -5.81
N PHE A 112 3.93 -9.40 -6.20
CA PHE A 112 3.64 -8.70 -7.46
C PHE A 112 4.06 -7.24 -7.44
N LEU A 113 4.16 -6.63 -6.26
CA LEU A 113 4.52 -5.23 -6.07
C LEU A 113 6.02 -5.05 -5.82
N GLN A 114 6.69 -6.08 -5.29
CA GLN A 114 8.07 -6.01 -4.81
C GLN A 114 9.05 -5.49 -5.87
N LYS A 115 8.88 -5.84 -7.15
CA LYS A 115 9.75 -5.42 -8.25
C LYS A 115 9.75 -3.91 -8.53
N TYR A 116 8.76 -3.18 -8.01
CA TYR A 116 8.63 -1.73 -8.20
C TYR A 116 9.05 -0.92 -6.98
N LEU A 117 9.42 -1.59 -5.90
CA LEU A 117 9.70 -0.98 -4.60
C LEU A 117 11.20 -0.85 -4.36
N TYR A 118 11.58 0.16 -3.56
CA TYR A 118 12.96 0.45 -3.19
C TYR A 118 13.15 0.38 -1.69
N ASN A 119 14.39 0.19 -1.24
CA ASN A 119 14.76 0.21 0.19
C ASN A 119 13.87 -0.70 1.06
N ILE A 120 13.60 -1.89 0.55
CA ILE A 120 12.69 -2.84 1.17
C ILE A 120 13.27 -3.33 2.51
N LYS A 121 12.49 -3.19 3.57
CA LYS A 121 12.70 -3.80 4.88
C LYS A 121 11.53 -4.72 5.14
N GLN A 122 11.79 -6.00 5.28
CA GLN A 122 10.74 -7.00 5.50
C GLN A 122 11.07 -7.92 6.67
N ILE A 123 10.03 -8.31 7.38
CA ILE A 123 10.07 -9.33 8.43
C ILE A 123 9.22 -10.49 7.95
N THR A 124 9.83 -11.67 7.88
CA THR A 124 9.16 -12.90 7.46
C THR A 124 9.26 -13.96 8.57
N LYS A 125 8.27 -14.85 8.63
CA LYS A 125 8.31 -16.05 9.46
C LYS A 125 7.93 -17.25 8.59
N GLY A 126 8.91 -18.11 8.31
CA GLY A 126 8.77 -19.14 7.27
C GLY A 126 8.49 -18.47 5.91
N ASN A 127 7.48 -18.95 5.19
CA ASN A 127 7.06 -18.38 3.90
C ASN A 127 6.08 -17.22 4.02
N GLY A 128 5.70 -16.81 5.23
CA GLY A 128 4.70 -15.77 5.47
C GLY A 128 5.33 -14.40 5.70
N LEU A 129 4.78 -13.38 5.07
CA LEU A 129 5.09 -11.98 5.37
C LEU A 129 4.47 -11.61 6.71
N MET A 130 5.26 -11.04 7.61
CA MET A 130 4.78 -10.44 8.85
C MET A 130 4.50 -8.96 8.67
N ASN A 131 5.49 -8.26 8.12
CA ASN A 131 5.45 -6.84 7.81
C ASN A 131 6.46 -6.56 6.70
N ALA A 132 6.20 -5.56 5.86
CA ALA A 132 7.21 -4.97 5.00
C ALA A 132 7.00 -3.45 4.93
N THR A 133 8.09 -2.72 4.92
CA THR A 133 8.12 -1.30 4.61
C THR A 133 9.03 -1.08 3.42
N ALA A 134 8.62 -0.22 2.51
CA ALA A 134 9.37 0.07 1.31
C ALA A 134 9.15 1.51 0.85
N ASP A 135 10.07 2.01 0.06
CA ASP A 135 9.94 3.30 -0.60
C ASP A 135 9.36 3.12 -2.00
N TYR A 136 8.50 4.04 -2.39
CA TYR A 136 8.00 4.19 -3.75
C TYR A 136 8.10 5.65 -4.19
N TYR A 137 8.45 5.88 -5.44
CA TYR A 137 8.58 7.24 -5.99
C TYR A 137 7.51 7.48 -7.04
N TYR A 138 6.69 8.51 -6.84
CA TYR A 138 5.67 8.94 -7.77
C TYR A 138 5.79 10.46 -7.98
N ASN A 139 5.98 10.91 -9.22
CA ASN A 139 6.23 12.31 -9.57
C ASN A 139 7.33 12.96 -8.70
N ASP A 140 8.48 12.30 -8.58
CA ASP A 140 9.63 12.70 -7.77
C ASP A 140 9.36 12.86 -6.27
N ILE A 141 8.18 12.45 -5.80
CA ILE A 141 7.82 12.43 -4.40
C ILE A 141 8.03 11.02 -3.86
N LYS A 142 8.72 10.95 -2.73
CA LYS A 142 8.91 9.70 -2.01
C LYS A 142 7.71 9.40 -1.13
N TYR A 143 7.16 8.20 -1.27
CA TYR A 143 6.17 7.59 -0.40
C TYR A 143 6.81 6.43 0.37
N THR A 144 6.42 6.26 1.61
CA THR A 144 6.74 5.06 2.39
C THR A 144 5.49 4.18 2.44
N ILE A 145 5.59 2.98 1.92
CA ILE A 145 4.49 2.02 1.89
C ILE A 145 4.74 0.96 2.95
N GLU A 146 3.82 0.82 3.88
CA GLU A 146 3.80 -0.26 4.85
C GLU A 146 2.81 -1.33 4.40
N PHE A 147 3.26 -2.59 4.33
CA PHE A 147 2.43 -3.75 4.01
C PHE A 147 2.11 -4.52 5.28
N LYS A 148 0.83 -4.73 5.53
CA LYS A 148 0.32 -5.45 6.70
C LYS A 148 -0.51 -6.64 6.28
N ASP A 149 -0.26 -7.78 6.91
CA ASP A 149 -1.06 -8.99 6.72
C ASP A 149 -2.17 -9.08 7.77
N SER A 150 -3.41 -8.82 7.34
CA SER A 150 -4.57 -8.93 8.23
C SER A 150 -4.81 -10.34 8.76
N LEU A 151 -4.33 -11.39 8.07
CA LEU A 151 -4.42 -12.77 8.56
C LEU A 151 -3.64 -12.99 9.87
N LYS A 152 -2.61 -12.16 10.14
CA LYS A 152 -1.84 -12.21 11.39
C LYS A 152 -2.56 -11.56 12.57
N LEU A 153 -3.51 -10.68 12.30
CA LEU A 153 -4.37 -10.03 13.31
C LEU A 153 -5.73 -10.73 13.43
N ILE A 154 -6.27 -11.22 12.33
CA ILE A 154 -7.56 -11.89 12.23
C ILE A 154 -7.32 -13.27 11.63
N PRO A 155 -6.95 -14.28 12.45
CA PRO A 155 -6.47 -15.59 11.99
C PRO A 155 -7.63 -16.48 11.53
N MET A 156 -8.40 -16.03 10.55
CA MET A 156 -9.50 -16.79 9.93
C MET A 156 -9.51 -16.56 8.42
N ARG A 157 -10.15 -17.44 7.67
CA ARG A 157 -10.30 -17.31 6.21
C ARG A 157 -11.18 -16.11 5.87
N LEU A 158 -10.86 -15.39 4.78
CA LEU A 158 -11.68 -14.26 4.32
C LEU A 158 -13.15 -14.66 4.05
N SER A 159 -13.40 -15.91 3.63
CA SER A 159 -14.75 -16.45 3.44
C SER A 159 -15.60 -16.50 4.73
N GLN A 160 -14.98 -16.44 5.89
CA GLN A 160 -15.68 -16.45 7.18
C GLN A 160 -16.03 -15.03 7.65
N PHE A 161 -15.44 -13.99 7.03
CA PHE A 161 -15.66 -12.59 7.44
C PHE A 161 -17.13 -12.19 7.35
N GLY A 162 -17.83 -12.57 6.28
CA GLY A 162 -19.26 -12.27 6.11
C GLY A 162 -20.07 -12.67 7.33
N LYS A 163 -19.94 -13.92 7.75
CA LYS A 163 -20.66 -14.47 8.91
C LYS A 163 -20.13 -13.91 10.23
N CYS A 164 -18.82 -13.86 10.42
CA CYS A 164 -18.20 -13.47 11.69
C CYS A 164 -18.46 -12.00 12.04
N PHE A 165 -18.38 -11.12 11.04
CA PHE A 165 -18.56 -9.68 11.21
C PHE A 165 -19.94 -9.17 10.78
N ASN A 166 -20.87 -10.08 10.51
CA ASN A 166 -22.25 -9.76 10.06
C ASN A 166 -22.26 -8.78 8.87
N LEU A 167 -21.46 -9.09 7.85
CA LEU A 167 -21.34 -8.24 6.67
C LEU A 167 -22.47 -8.53 5.69
N LYS A 168 -22.90 -7.51 4.95
CA LYS A 168 -23.85 -7.65 3.83
C LYS A 168 -23.25 -8.38 2.62
N GLN A 169 -21.92 -8.34 2.49
CA GLN A 169 -21.15 -8.97 1.43
C GLN A 169 -20.47 -10.22 1.95
N GLU A 170 -20.53 -11.28 1.17
CA GLU A 170 -19.80 -12.53 1.40
C GLU A 170 -18.75 -12.71 0.32
N LYS A 171 -17.71 -13.50 0.61
CA LYS A 171 -16.71 -13.88 -0.37
C LYS A 171 -17.34 -14.69 -1.49
N GLU A 172 -17.03 -14.32 -2.74
CA GLU A 172 -17.55 -14.98 -3.92
C GLU A 172 -16.71 -16.21 -4.31
N VAL A 173 -17.30 -17.04 -5.15
CA VAL A 173 -16.67 -18.25 -5.67
C VAL A 173 -15.93 -17.92 -6.97
N MET A 174 -14.65 -18.30 -7.06
CA MET A 174 -13.82 -18.09 -8.24
C MET A 174 -13.40 -19.42 -8.84
N PRO A 175 -13.71 -19.69 -10.12
CA PRO A 175 -13.28 -20.91 -10.80
C PRO A 175 -11.83 -20.81 -11.29
N TYR A 176 -10.88 -20.72 -10.37
CA TYR A 176 -9.45 -20.46 -10.66
C TYR A 176 -8.86 -21.38 -11.73
N GLY A 177 -9.19 -22.68 -11.71
CA GLY A 177 -8.65 -23.65 -12.65
C GLY A 177 -9.07 -23.45 -14.11
N LEU A 178 -10.06 -22.56 -14.35
CA LEU A 178 -10.50 -22.22 -15.71
C LEU A 178 -9.78 -20.99 -16.28
N TYR A 179 -9.04 -20.25 -15.46
CA TYR A 179 -8.27 -19.08 -15.88
C TYR A 179 -6.89 -19.49 -16.39
N THR A 180 -6.87 -20.10 -17.57
CA THR A 180 -5.65 -20.45 -18.30
C THR A 180 -5.18 -19.27 -19.16
N ALA A 181 -3.92 -19.25 -19.60
CA ALA A 181 -3.41 -18.23 -20.51
C ALA A 181 -4.28 -18.09 -21.78
N GLU A 182 -4.77 -19.24 -22.31
CA GLU A 182 -5.65 -19.29 -23.46
C GLU A 182 -7.03 -18.65 -23.17
N SER A 183 -7.67 -19.03 -22.06
CA SER A 183 -8.99 -18.49 -21.71
C SER A 183 -8.94 -17.00 -21.39
N ILE A 184 -7.86 -16.53 -20.76
CA ILE A 184 -7.65 -15.09 -20.52
C ILE A 184 -7.46 -14.35 -21.85
N LYS A 185 -6.68 -14.90 -22.78
CA LYS A 185 -6.48 -14.30 -24.09
C LYS A 185 -7.79 -14.22 -24.90
N ASN A 186 -8.62 -15.25 -24.81
CA ASN A 186 -9.90 -15.31 -25.50
C ASN A 186 -10.98 -14.43 -24.82
N GLY A 187 -10.82 -14.09 -23.54
CA GLY A 187 -11.73 -13.25 -22.77
C GLY A 187 -13.01 -13.95 -22.31
N PHE A 188 -13.34 -15.14 -22.83
CA PHE A 188 -14.59 -15.86 -22.58
C PHE A 188 -14.36 -17.31 -22.22
N ILE A 189 -15.16 -17.82 -21.29
CA ILE A 189 -15.13 -19.22 -20.85
C ILE A 189 -16.54 -19.81 -20.91
N LYS A 190 -16.69 -21.03 -21.45
CA LYS A 190 -17.99 -21.72 -21.53
C LYS A 190 -18.57 -21.97 -20.15
N MET A 191 -19.84 -21.61 -19.94
CA MET A 191 -20.57 -21.85 -18.69
C MET A 191 -20.63 -23.31 -18.29
N GLU A 192 -20.63 -24.20 -19.26
CA GLU A 192 -20.61 -25.65 -19.03
C GLU A 192 -19.34 -26.10 -18.30
N LYS A 193 -18.17 -25.57 -18.70
CA LYS A 193 -16.90 -25.80 -17.98
C LYS A 193 -16.95 -25.28 -16.53
N ALA A 194 -17.57 -24.11 -16.32
CA ALA A 194 -17.74 -23.56 -14.97
C ALA A 194 -18.68 -24.45 -14.12
N LYS A 195 -19.75 -25.00 -14.72
CA LYS A 195 -20.69 -25.90 -14.05
C LYS A 195 -19.98 -27.18 -13.54
N VAL A 196 -19.17 -27.78 -14.41
CA VAL A 196 -18.38 -28.99 -14.05
C VAL A 196 -17.38 -28.68 -12.94
N TYR A 197 -16.68 -27.53 -13.02
CA TYR A 197 -15.65 -27.15 -12.07
C TYR A 197 -16.22 -26.79 -10.69
N LEU A 198 -17.27 -25.96 -10.65
CA LEU A 198 -17.84 -25.39 -9.41
C LEU A 198 -18.82 -26.31 -8.70
N LYS A 199 -19.38 -27.29 -9.37
CA LYS A 199 -20.36 -28.26 -8.78
C LYS A 199 -21.47 -27.54 -7.98
N ASN A 200 -21.52 -27.76 -6.68
CA ASN A 200 -22.53 -27.21 -5.80
C ASN A 200 -22.53 -25.66 -5.74
N ASN A 201 -21.41 -25.02 -6.02
CA ASN A 201 -21.28 -23.57 -6.00
C ASN A 201 -21.68 -22.91 -7.32
N TYR A 202 -22.02 -23.69 -8.36
CA TYR A 202 -22.34 -23.16 -9.70
C TYR A 202 -23.58 -22.25 -9.68
N ASN A 203 -24.60 -22.56 -8.90
CA ASN A 203 -25.83 -21.78 -8.88
C ASN A 203 -25.59 -20.33 -8.38
N GLN A 204 -24.74 -20.18 -7.37
CA GLN A 204 -24.31 -18.86 -6.87
C GLN A 204 -23.55 -18.10 -7.94
N PHE A 205 -22.55 -18.74 -8.55
CA PHE A 205 -21.77 -18.18 -9.64
C PHE A 205 -22.64 -17.74 -10.81
N TYR A 206 -23.57 -18.60 -11.27
CA TYR A 206 -24.47 -18.31 -12.38
C TYR A 206 -25.38 -17.11 -12.10
N LYS A 207 -25.96 -17.02 -10.89
CA LYS A 207 -26.74 -15.86 -10.46
C LYS A 207 -25.93 -14.56 -10.54
N ASN A 208 -24.67 -14.58 -10.13
CA ASN A 208 -23.80 -13.41 -10.20
C ASN A 208 -23.43 -13.05 -11.62
N CYS A 209 -23.12 -14.02 -12.48
CA CYS A 209 -22.89 -13.76 -13.91
C CYS A 209 -24.11 -13.12 -14.58
N LYS A 210 -25.33 -13.58 -14.27
CA LYS A 210 -26.58 -12.96 -14.74
C LYS A 210 -26.75 -11.53 -14.20
N LYS A 211 -26.54 -11.33 -12.91
CA LYS A 211 -26.64 -10.00 -12.28
C LYS A 211 -25.66 -8.98 -12.87
N LEU A 212 -24.50 -9.46 -13.30
CA LEU A 212 -23.46 -8.64 -13.91
C LEU A 212 -23.66 -8.43 -15.42
N ASP A 213 -24.62 -9.14 -16.03
CA ASP A 213 -24.87 -9.14 -17.47
C ASP A 213 -23.60 -9.45 -18.28
N ILE A 214 -22.92 -10.51 -17.90
CA ILE A 214 -21.65 -10.94 -18.52
C ILE A 214 -21.74 -12.28 -19.22
N ILE A 215 -22.95 -12.80 -19.45
CA ILE A 215 -23.18 -14.04 -20.19
C ILE A 215 -23.52 -13.67 -21.62
N THR A 216 -22.80 -14.27 -22.59
CA THR A 216 -22.97 -14.06 -24.02
C THR A 216 -23.00 -15.42 -24.72
N ASN A 217 -23.84 -15.56 -25.72
CA ASN A 217 -23.82 -16.76 -26.58
C ASN A 217 -22.75 -16.60 -27.67
N ILE A 218 -21.81 -17.55 -27.71
CA ILE A 218 -20.73 -17.62 -28.69
C ILE A 218 -20.76 -19.01 -29.30
N ASP A 219 -20.93 -19.10 -30.61
CA ASP A 219 -21.00 -20.35 -31.39
C ASP A 219 -21.99 -21.37 -30.80
N GLY A 220 -23.15 -20.91 -30.34
CA GLY A 220 -24.18 -21.76 -29.74
C GLY A 220 -23.95 -22.17 -28.31
N TYR A 221 -22.92 -21.66 -27.64
CA TYR A 221 -22.60 -21.94 -26.24
C TYR A 221 -22.73 -20.67 -25.40
N ASP A 222 -23.35 -20.80 -24.24
CA ASP A 222 -23.32 -19.74 -23.23
C ASP A 222 -21.91 -19.64 -22.63
N CYS A 223 -21.33 -18.46 -22.75
CA CYS A 223 -19.99 -18.14 -22.24
C CYS A 223 -20.08 -16.94 -21.28
N PHE A 224 -19.23 -16.88 -20.27
CA PHE A 224 -19.10 -15.69 -19.42
C PHE A 224 -17.79 -14.95 -19.73
N ASP A 225 -17.86 -13.63 -19.61
CA ASP A 225 -16.68 -12.75 -19.67
C ASP A 225 -15.82 -12.97 -18.41
N CYS A 226 -14.70 -13.67 -18.59
CA CYS A 226 -13.85 -14.06 -17.48
C CYS A 226 -13.12 -12.88 -16.85
N MET A 227 -12.81 -11.83 -17.61
CA MET A 227 -12.12 -10.65 -17.09
C MET A 227 -13.06 -9.80 -16.26
N LYS A 228 -14.29 -9.55 -16.70
CA LYS A 228 -15.29 -8.83 -15.91
C LYS A 228 -15.65 -9.57 -14.62
N TYR A 229 -15.74 -10.92 -14.69
CA TYR A 229 -15.98 -11.69 -13.47
C TYR A 229 -14.80 -11.62 -12.51
N CYS A 230 -13.56 -11.68 -13.00
CA CYS A 230 -12.35 -11.53 -12.19
C CYS A 230 -12.31 -10.15 -11.50
N GLU A 231 -12.64 -9.09 -12.22
CA GLU A 231 -12.75 -7.74 -11.67
C GLU A 231 -13.78 -7.67 -10.54
N TYR A 232 -14.97 -8.20 -10.78
CA TYR A 232 -16.03 -8.26 -9.77
C TYR A 232 -15.57 -9.03 -8.53
N TYR A 233 -14.96 -10.20 -8.72
CA TYR A 233 -14.44 -11.03 -7.64
C TYR A 233 -13.39 -10.28 -6.80
N CYS A 234 -12.38 -9.70 -7.44
CA CYS A 234 -11.33 -8.96 -6.76
C CYS A 234 -11.88 -7.76 -5.96
N MET A 235 -12.83 -7.04 -6.55
CA MET A 235 -13.47 -5.91 -5.87
C MET A 235 -14.27 -6.36 -4.66
N LEU A 236 -15.00 -7.47 -4.76
CA LEU A 236 -15.79 -8.00 -3.65
C LEU A 236 -14.89 -8.48 -2.52
N ASP A 237 -13.81 -9.19 -2.82
CA ASP A 237 -12.81 -9.62 -1.81
C ASP A 237 -12.21 -8.41 -1.08
N CYS A 238 -11.86 -7.33 -1.78
CA CYS A 238 -11.39 -6.10 -1.17
C CYS A 238 -12.46 -5.44 -0.27
N MET A 239 -13.73 -5.47 -0.68
CA MET A 239 -14.83 -4.92 0.13
C MET A 239 -15.06 -5.73 1.40
N VAL A 240 -15.05 -7.06 1.29
CA VAL A 240 -15.18 -7.97 2.44
C VAL A 240 -14.03 -7.76 3.41
N LEU A 241 -12.80 -7.69 2.92
CA LEU A 241 -11.63 -7.41 3.74
C LEU A 241 -11.74 -6.05 4.43
N LYS A 242 -12.03 -4.98 3.68
CA LYS A 242 -12.17 -3.63 4.24
C LYS A 242 -13.21 -3.57 5.34
N ASN A 243 -14.40 -4.13 5.09
CA ASN A 243 -15.50 -4.06 6.06
C ASN A 243 -15.19 -4.91 7.30
N GLY A 244 -14.69 -6.13 7.13
CA GLY A 244 -14.32 -7.00 8.24
C GLY A 244 -13.18 -6.43 9.09
N TYR A 245 -12.12 -5.94 8.45
CA TYR A 245 -11.00 -5.30 9.13
C TYR A 245 -11.46 -4.06 9.93
N SER A 246 -12.29 -3.21 9.32
CA SER A 246 -12.82 -2.01 9.99
C SER A 246 -13.72 -2.36 11.18
N THR A 247 -14.53 -3.41 11.05
CA THR A 247 -15.39 -3.88 12.15
C THR A 247 -14.52 -4.41 13.30
N TYR A 248 -13.54 -5.26 12.99
CA TYR A 248 -12.60 -5.78 13.99
C TYR A 248 -11.81 -4.66 14.67
N ARG A 249 -11.30 -3.68 13.90
CA ARG A 249 -10.60 -2.52 14.43
C ARG A 249 -11.46 -1.75 15.43
N ASN A 250 -12.74 -1.50 15.09
CA ASN A 250 -13.65 -0.80 15.99
C ASN A 250 -13.90 -1.60 17.28
N TRP A 251 -14.09 -2.92 17.17
CA TRP A 251 -14.27 -3.77 18.37
C TRP A 251 -13.06 -3.72 19.31
N ILE A 252 -11.87 -3.79 18.76
CA ILE A 252 -10.64 -3.72 19.58
C ILE A 252 -10.48 -2.31 20.18
N LEU A 253 -10.75 -1.26 19.42
CA LEU A 253 -10.67 0.11 19.90
C LEU A 253 -11.67 0.36 21.05
N GLU A 254 -12.91 -0.11 20.90
CA GLU A 254 -13.94 0.02 21.92
C GLU A 254 -13.64 -0.82 23.17
N ALA A 255 -13.14 -2.03 23.00
CA ALA A 255 -12.90 -2.96 24.11
C ALA A 255 -11.58 -2.69 24.85
N LEU A 256 -10.53 -2.32 24.16
CA LEU A 256 -9.15 -2.26 24.67
C LEU A 256 -8.52 -0.86 24.63
N ASP A 257 -9.16 0.11 23.97
CA ASP A 257 -8.60 1.45 23.68
C ASP A 257 -7.27 1.37 22.89
N LEU A 258 -7.17 0.38 21.99
CA LEU A 258 -5.99 0.15 21.16
C LEU A 258 -6.34 0.16 19.67
N ASP A 259 -5.52 0.84 18.87
CA ASP A 259 -5.64 0.82 17.43
C ASP A 259 -4.81 -0.33 16.83
N ILE A 260 -5.49 -1.27 16.17
CA ILE A 260 -4.82 -2.41 15.53
C ILE A 260 -3.91 -1.99 14.36
N ASP A 261 -4.06 -0.78 13.82
CA ASP A 261 -3.16 -0.27 12.78
C ASP A 261 -1.72 -0.12 13.28
N CYS A 262 -1.53 -0.03 14.60
CA CYS A 262 -0.22 -0.03 15.25
C CYS A 262 0.31 -1.43 15.61
N CYS A 263 -0.42 -2.51 15.29
CA CYS A 263 -0.07 -3.89 15.65
C CYS A 263 0.10 -4.74 14.39
N TRP A 264 1.06 -5.66 14.38
CA TRP A 264 1.29 -6.54 13.22
C TRP A 264 0.67 -7.93 13.41
N THR A 265 0.53 -8.35 14.66
CA THR A 265 0.01 -9.68 15.01
C THR A 265 -0.89 -9.61 16.23
N THR A 266 -1.68 -10.65 16.45
CA THR A 266 -2.44 -10.80 17.71
C THR A 266 -1.53 -10.81 18.94
N ALA A 267 -0.32 -11.38 18.84
CA ALA A 267 0.65 -11.36 19.94
C ALA A 267 1.13 -9.93 20.25
N SER A 268 1.41 -9.12 19.21
CA SER A 268 1.81 -7.72 19.43
C SER A 268 0.66 -6.86 19.95
N LEU A 269 -0.59 -7.21 19.65
CA LEU A 269 -1.76 -6.56 20.23
C LEU A 269 -1.90 -6.90 21.71
N ALA A 270 -1.76 -8.17 22.08
CA ALA A 270 -1.80 -8.62 23.47
C ALA A 270 -0.68 -7.98 24.31
N ASP A 271 0.53 -7.94 23.77
CA ASP A 271 1.68 -7.31 24.43
C ASP A 271 1.45 -5.83 24.72
N LYS A 272 0.96 -5.07 23.70
CA LYS A 272 0.61 -3.66 23.91
C LYS A 272 -0.50 -3.46 24.94
N TYR A 273 -1.48 -4.35 24.96
CA TYR A 273 -2.54 -4.30 25.97
C TYR A 273 -1.99 -4.51 27.37
N LEU A 274 -1.17 -5.54 27.59
CA LEU A 274 -0.55 -5.82 28.86
C LEU A 274 0.35 -4.64 29.32
N HIS A 275 1.11 -4.06 28.38
CA HIS A 275 1.91 -2.89 28.65
C HIS A 275 1.04 -1.68 29.08
N SER A 276 -0.07 -1.44 28.39
CA SER A 276 -1.00 -0.34 28.74
C SER A 276 -1.66 -0.50 30.12
N LYS A 277 -1.71 -1.72 30.64
CA LYS A 277 -2.27 -2.04 31.97
C LYS A 277 -1.21 -2.11 33.07
N GLY A 278 0.05 -1.72 32.77
CA GLY A 278 1.13 -1.76 33.76
C GLY A 278 1.58 -3.16 34.16
N CYS A 279 1.20 -4.22 33.40
CA CYS A 279 1.56 -5.59 33.77
C CYS A 279 3.08 -5.86 33.76
N TYR A 280 3.86 -4.97 33.15
CA TYR A 280 5.32 -5.06 33.09
C TYR A 280 6.02 -4.10 34.04
N GLU A 281 5.28 -3.37 34.89
CA GLU A 281 5.89 -2.49 35.90
C GLU A 281 6.69 -3.31 36.91
N GLY A 282 7.95 -2.92 37.13
CA GLY A 282 8.87 -3.62 38.00
C GLY A 282 9.53 -4.87 37.39
N VAL A 283 9.22 -5.21 36.14
CA VAL A 283 9.91 -6.27 35.40
C VAL A 283 11.11 -5.68 34.67
N TYR A 284 12.32 -6.14 34.99
CA TYR A 284 13.53 -5.72 34.30
C TYR A 284 13.62 -6.42 32.95
N GLN A 285 13.75 -5.64 31.89
CA GLN A 285 14.15 -6.19 30.59
C GLN A 285 15.64 -6.53 30.67
N LEU A 286 15.96 -7.79 30.48
CA LEU A 286 17.32 -8.18 30.17
C LEU A 286 17.61 -7.70 28.75
N SER A 287 18.38 -6.60 28.63
CA SER A 287 18.94 -6.20 27.35
C SER A 287 19.96 -7.25 26.94
N GLY A 288 19.60 -8.04 25.91
CA GLY A 288 20.51 -8.94 25.22
C GLY A 288 21.36 -8.18 24.22
#